data_3e076580c008c4a33394dc768c2db676
#
_entry.id   3e076580c008c4a33394dc768c2db676
#
_cell.length_a   1.000
_cell.length_b   1.000
_cell.length_c   1.000
_cell.angle_alpha   90.00
_cell.angle_beta   90.00
_cell.angle_gamma   90.00
#
_symmetry.space_group_name_H-M   'P 1'
#
loop_
_entity.id
_entity.type
_entity.pdbx_description
1 polymer ?
#
loop_
_entity_poly.entity_id
_entity_poly.type
_entity_poly.pdbx_seq_one_letter_code
_entity_poly.pdbx_strand_id
1 'polypeptide(L)'
;MASANVVELTSANWQQEVLNSDKPVLVDFWAVWCGPCQMVAPIIEELAKEYAGKVKVRKLNTDENPEVAGRYQVMSIPTILFFKNGQVVEKLVGARPKRQFKEMIDSLLAQHAGSA
;
A
#
# COMPACT_ATOMS: atom_id res chain seq x y z
N MET A 1 12.52 8.54 2.39
CA MET A 1 11.94 9.82 2.79
C MET A 1 10.48 9.88 2.38
N ALA A 2 9.61 10.27 3.29
CA ALA A 2 8.19 10.36 2.99
C ALA A 2 7.93 11.58 2.12
N SER A 3 7.09 11.44 1.08
CA SER A 3 6.66 12.57 0.28
C SER A 3 5.28 13.02 0.74
N ALA A 4 4.84 14.16 0.25
CA ALA A 4 3.49 14.65 0.53
C ALA A 4 2.42 13.73 -0.07
N ASN A 5 2.78 12.90 -1.06
CA ASN A 5 1.84 12.02 -1.75
C ASN A 5 1.69 10.65 -1.11
N VAL A 6 2.69 10.21 -0.34
CA VAL A 6 2.67 8.90 0.33
C VAL A 6 2.60 9.15 1.82
N VAL A 7 1.43 8.89 2.39
CA VAL A 7 1.19 9.13 3.81
C VAL A 7 1.70 7.94 4.63
N GLU A 8 2.39 8.26 5.72
CA GLU A 8 2.91 7.25 6.64
C GLU A 8 1.77 6.78 7.55
N LEU A 9 1.57 5.47 7.62
CA LEU A 9 0.57 4.88 8.50
C LEU A 9 1.19 4.45 9.81
N THR A 10 0.34 4.44 10.84
CA THR A 10 0.70 3.93 12.16
C THR A 10 -0.49 3.13 12.68
N SER A 11 -0.28 2.45 13.81
CA SER A 11 -1.40 1.78 14.48
C SER A 11 -2.51 2.76 14.83
N ALA A 12 -2.16 4.01 15.11
CA ALA A 12 -3.12 5.02 15.54
C ALA A 12 -4.04 5.48 14.40
N ASN A 13 -3.52 5.57 13.16
CA ASN A 13 -4.35 6.04 12.04
C ASN A 13 -4.84 4.93 11.11
N TRP A 14 -4.53 3.68 11.43
CA TRP A 14 -4.88 2.54 10.56
C TRP A 14 -6.38 2.44 10.29
N GLN A 15 -7.17 2.54 11.36
CA GLN A 15 -8.63 2.43 11.23
C GLN A 15 -9.17 3.45 10.25
N GLN A 16 -8.80 4.71 10.45
CA GLN A 16 -9.32 5.80 9.64
C GLN A 16 -8.80 5.76 8.20
N GLU A 17 -7.51 5.50 8.05
CA GLU A 17 -6.87 5.58 6.73
C GLU A 17 -7.16 4.38 5.85
N VAL A 18 -7.30 3.20 6.44
CA VAL A 18 -7.42 1.96 5.66
C VAL A 18 -8.80 1.32 5.82
N LEU A 19 -9.20 1.02 7.06
CA LEU A 19 -10.42 0.27 7.27
C LEU A 19 -11.68 1.05 6.92
N ASN A 20 -11.68 2.36 7.16
CA ASN A 20 -12.82 3.23 6.88
C ASN A 20 -12.71 3.96 5.54
N SER A 21 -11.73 3.59 4.71
CA SER A 21 -11.52 4.29 3.45
C SER A 21 -12.63 3.95 2.45
N ASP A 22 -13.14 4.98 1.77
CA ASP A 22 -14.11 4.81 0.69
C ASP A 22 -13.42 4.59 -0.67
N LYS A 23 -12.10 4.66 -0.70
CA LYS A 23 -11.30 4.43 -1.90
C LYS A 23 -10.41 3.22 -1.70
N PRO A 24 -9.99 2.55 -2.77
CA PRO A 24 -8.97 1.51 -2.66
C PRO A 24 -7.70 2.07 -2.04
N VAL A 25 -7.02 1.26 -1.24
CA VAL A 25 -5.79 1.66 -0.54
C VAL A 25 -4.69 0.67 -0.89
N LEU A 26 -3.54 1.21 -1.26
CA LEU A 26 -2.31 0.44 -1.44
C LEU A 26 -1.42 0.72 -0.25
N VAL A 27 -0.98 -0.33 0.45
CA VAL A 27 -0.09 -0.16 1.60
C VAL A 27 1.22 -0.89 1.34
N ASP A 28 2.32 -0.14 1.38
CA ASP A 28 3.69 -0.64 1.25
C ASP A 28 4.25 -0.89 2.66
N PHE A 29 4.38 -2.16 3.03
CA PHE A 29 5.01 -2.55 4.29
C PHE A 29 6.52 -2.61 4.08
N TRP A 30 7.25 -1.80 4.82
CA TRP A 30 8.69 -1.57 4.59
C TRP A 30 9.45 -1.45 5.91
N ALA A 31 10.78 -1.41 5.80
CA ALA A 31 11.64 -1.09 6.95
C ALA A 31 12.88 -0.36 6.44
N VAL A 32 13.50 0.41 7.32
CA VAL A 32 14.66 1.24 6.96
C VAL A 32 15.84 0.40 6.45
N TRP A 33 16.05 -0.78 7.03
CA TRP A 33 17.19 -1.64 6.69
C TRP A 33 16.96 -2.50 5.45
N CYS A 34 15.80 -2.41 4.84
CA CYS A 34 15.41 -3.32 3.75
C CYS A 34 15.84 -2.75 2.39
N GLY A 35 16.84 -3.39 1.77
CA GLY A 35 17.34 -2.96 0.47
C GLY A 35 16.28 -2.98 -0.64
N PRO A 36 15.57 -4.12 -0.82
CA PRO A 36 14.51 -4.18 -1.83
C PRO A 36 13.39 -3.16 -1.61
N CYS A 37 13.10 -2.80 -0.35
CA CYS A 37 12.12 -1.76 -0.05
C CYS A 37 12.56 -0.43 -0.64
N GLN A 38 13.85 -0.15 -0.59
CA GLN A 38 14.40 1.10 -1.12
C GLN A 38 14.30 1.16 -2.64
N MET A 39 14.37 0.01 -3.30
CA MET A 39 14.20 -0.06 -4.76
C MET A 39 12.75 0.21 -5.16
N VAL A 40 11.81 -0.19 -4.32
CA VAL A 40 10.38 0.00 -4.59
C VAL A 40 9.92 1.40 -4.24
N ALA A 41 10.57 2.06 -3.30
CA ALA A 41 10.12 3.37 -2.81
C ALA A 41 9.87 4.40 -3.91
N PRO A 42 10.77 4.59 -4.91
CA PRO A 42 10.48 5.55 -5.98
C PRO A 42 9.25 5.17 -6.81
N ILE A 43 9.02 3.87 -6.99
CA ILE A 43 7.85 3.38 -7.71
C ILE A 43 6.59 3.73 -6.96
N ILE A 44 6.59 3.52 -5.65
CA ILE A 44 5.43 3.86 -4.80
C ILE A 44 5.14 5.36 -4.85
N GLU A 45 6.20 6.20 -4.85
CA GLU A 45 6.04 7.64 -4.99
C GLU A 45 5.39 8.01 -6.32
N GLU A 46 5.82 7.39 -7.41
CA GLU A 46 5.25 7.65 -8.72
C GLU A 46 3.77 7.23 -8.79
N LEU A 47 3.47 6.06 -8.22
CA LEU A 47 2.09 5.59 -8.18
C LEU A 47 1.19 6.52 -7.39
N ALA A 48 1.69 7.07 -6.30
CA ALA A 48 0.93 8.02 -5.50
C ALA A 48 0.53 9.24 -6.30
N LYS A 49 1.43 9.72 -7.17
CA LYS A 49 1.14 10.87 -8.03
C LYS A 49 0.19 10.50 -9.15
N GLU A 50 0.41 9.36 -9.79
CA GLU A 50 -0.38 8.96 -10.95
C GLU A 50 -1.83 8.63 -10.59
N TYR A 51 -2.05 8.10 -9.39
CA TYR A 51 -3.38 7.67 -8.97
C TYR A 51 -3.99 8.58 -7.90
N ALA A 52 -3.45 9.79 -7.75
CA ALA A 52 -3.98 10.75 -6.77
C ALA A 52 -5.47 10.95 -6.99
N GLY A 53 -6.24 10.88 -5.90
CA GLY A 53 -7.68 11.01 -5.96
C GLY A 53 -8.44 9.73 -6.29
N LYS A 54 -7.75 8.71 -6.78
CA LYS A 54 -8.38 7.44 -7.16
C LYS A 54 -8.01 6.31 -6.21
N VAL A 55 -6.75 6.25 -5.80
CA VAL A 55 -6.23 5.24 -4.88
C VAL A 55 -5.42 5.97 -3.82
N LYS A 56 -5.62 5.59 -2.57
CA LYS A 56 -4.79 6.09 -1.48
C LYS A 56 -3.54 5.25 -1.42
N VAL A 57 -2.38 5.86 -1.65
CA VAL A 57 -1.10 5.17 -1.58
C VAL A 57 -0.46 5.51 -0.24
N ARG A 58 -0.20 4.48 0.56
CA ARG A 58 0.25 4.62 1.94
C ARG A 58 1.44 3.71 2.18
N LYS A 59 2.19 3.95 3.25
CA LYS A 59 3.27 3.07 3.65
C LYS A 59 3.26 2.89 5.16
N LEU A 60 3.76 1.74 5.62
CA LEU A 60 3.79 1.40 7.04
C LEU A 60 5.12 0.77 7.38
N ASN A 61 5.82 1.38 8.35
CA ASN A 61 7.09 0.86 8.86
C ASN A 61 6.78 -0.32 9.78
N THR A 62 7.24 -1.51 9.41
CA THR A 62 6.92 -2.72 10.16
C THR A 62 7.60 -2.77 11.51
N ASP A 63 8.80 -2.19 11.62
CA ASP A 63 9.52 -2.17 12.89
C ASP A 63 8.83 -1.31 13.93
N GLU A 64 8.21 -0.22 13.48
CA GLU A 64 7.50 0.71 14.38
C GLU A 64 6.08 0.28 14.66
N ASN A 65 5.50 -0.57 13.80
CA ASN A 65 4.11 -0.98 13.92
C ASN A 65 3.98 -2.50 13.74
N PRO A 66 4.64 -3.29 14.60
CA PRO A 66 4.68 -4.74 14.43
C PRO A 66 3.31 -5.40 14.60
N GLU A 67 2.41 -4.79 15.37
CA GLU A 67 1.09 -5.36 15.57
C GLU A 67 0.25 -5.34 14.29
N VAL A 68 0.39 -4.29 13.48
CA VAL A 68 -0.35 -4.23 12.19
C VAL A 68 0.24 -5.24 11.22
N ALA A 69 1.58 -5.29 11.12
CA ALA A 69 2.24 -6.26 10.26
C ALA A 69 1.85 -7.69 10.64
N GLY A 70 1.80 -7.98 11.93
CA GLY A 70 1.42 -9.30 12.43
C GLY A 70 -0.03 -9.64 12.13
N ARG A 71 -0.92 -8.65 12.26
CA ARG A 71 -2.35 -8.85 11.98
C ARG A 71 -2.57 -9.32 10.54
N TYR A 72 -1.80 -8.82 9.60
CA TYR A 72 -1.93 -9.16 8.19
C TYR A 72 -0.92 -10.19 7.74
N GLN A 73 -0.20 -10.82 8.68
CA GLN A 73 0.74 -11.89 8.40
C GLN A 73 1.80 -11.49 7.38
N VAL A 74 2.32 -10.28 7.52
CA VAL A 74 3.40 -9.79 6.69
C VAL A 74 4.69 -10.41 7.20
N MET A 75 5.21 -11.41 6.49
CA MET A 75 6.37 -12.20 6.92
C MET A 75 7.65 -11.73 6.26
N SER A 76 7.55 -11.08 5.13
CA SER A 76 8.72 -10.56 4.41
C SER A 76 8.38 -9.19 3.85
N ILE A 77 9.41 -8.40 3.57
CA ILE A 77 9.24 -7.04 3.05
C ILE A 77 10.15 -6.83 1.84
N PRO A 78 9.73 -5.98 0.89
CA PRO A 78 8.47 -5.25 0.89
C PRO A 78 7.29 -6.18 0.62
N THR A 79 6.17 -5.92 1.27
CA THR A 79 4.90 -6.54 0.95
C THR A 79 3.93 -5.41 0.65
N ILE A 80 3.26 -5.50 -0.47
CA ILE A 80 2.27 -4.51 -0.87
C ILE A 80 0.90 -5.16 -0.76
N LEU A 81 0.06 -4.62 0.12
CA LEU A 81 -1.30 -5.08 0.26
C LEU A 81 -2.24 -4.07 -0.40
N PHE A 82 -3.24 -4.60 -1.09
CA PHE A 82 -4.27 -3.78 -1.72
C PHE A 82 -5.56 -4.01 -0.96
N PHE A 83 -6.17 -2.92 -0.51
CA PHE A 83 -7.41 -2.96 0.27
C PHE A 83 -8.56 -2.36 -0.50
N LYS A 84 -9.73 -2.95 -0.33
CA LYS A 84 -10.98 -2.40 -0.85
C LYS A 84 -12.03 -2.63 0.21
N ASN A 85 -12.70 -1.55 0.63
CA ASN A 85 -13.72 -1.59 1.68
C ASN A 85 -13.18 -2.23 2.98
N GLY A 86 -11.93 -1.90 3.31
CA GLY A 86 -11.30 -2.36 4.55
C GLY A 86 -10.79 -3.79 4.52
N GLN A 87 -10.85 -4.47 3.37
CA GLN A 87 -10.44 -5.86 3.26
C GLN A 87 -9.31 -6.01 2.25
N VAL A 88 -8.37 -6.91 2.53
CA VAL A 88 -7.29 -7.23 1.60
C VAL A 88 -7.87 -7.96 0.40
N VAL A 89 -7.63 -7.41 -0.79
CA VAL A 89 -8.10 -8.03 -2.03
C VAL A 89 -6.95 -8.53 -2.90
N GLU A 90 -5.73 -8.01 -2.70
CA GLU A 90 -4.55 -8.48 -3.43
C GLU A 90 -3.31 -8.29 -2.60
N LYS A 91 -2.26 -9.06 -2.92
CA LYS A 91 -0.99 -9.05 -2.20
C LYS A 91 0.15 -9.29 -3.19
N LEU A 92 1.15 -8.42 -3.16
CA LEU A 92 2.39 -8.61 -3.92
C LEU A 92 3.55 -8.61 -2.94
N VAL A 93 4.40 -9.63 -3.00
CA VAL A 93 5.55 -9.77 -2.12
C VAL A 93 6.82 -9.57 -2.94
N GLY A 94 7.73 -8.74 -2.43
CA GLY A 94 9.01 -8.49 -3.05
C GLY A 94 8.99 -7.29 -3.98
N ALA A 95 10.19 -6.90 -4.42
CA ALA A 95 10.35 -5.80 -5.37
C ALA A 95 9.86 -6.26 -6.74
N ARG A 96 8.95 -5.51 -7.32
CA ARG A 96 8.33 -5.83 -8.61
C ARG A 96 8.45 -4.63 -9.54
N PRO A 97 8.42 -4.86 -10.86
CA PRO A 97 8.39 -3.74 -11.82
C PRO A 97 7.12 -2.91 -11.63
N LYS A 98 7.24 -1.61 -11.88
CA LYS A 98 6.11 -0.68 -11.76
C LYS A 98 4.89 -1.17 -12.52
N ARG A 99 5.09 -1.78 -13.70
CA ARG A 99 3.99 -2.28 -14.53
C ARG A 99 3.08 -3.23 -13.79
N GLN A 100 3.64 -4.12 -12.95
CA GLN A 100 2.83 -5.09 -12.21
C GLN A 100 1.93 -4.38 -11.19
N PHE A 101 2.45 -3.35 -10.53
CA PHE A 101 1.64 -2.58 -9.60
C PHE A 101 0.52 -1.84 -10.33
N LYS A 102 0.83 -1.26 -11.49
CA LYS A 102 -0.17 -0.53 -12.26
C LYS A 102 -1.28 -1.48 -12.75
N GLU A 103 -0.91 -2.64 -13.23
CA GLU A 103 -1.88 -3.63 -13.69
C GLU A 103 -2.83 -4.02 -12.56
N MET A 104 -2.28 -4.21 -11.37
CA MET A 104 -3.09 -4.55 -10.21
C MET A 104 -4.02 -3.42 -9.82
N ILE A 105 -3.49 -2.20 -9.77
CA ILE A 105 -4.29 -1.03 -9.42
C ILE A 105 -5.40 -0.81 -10.45
N ASP A 106 -5.06 -0.88 -11.73
CA ASP A 106 -6.04 -0.64 -12.79
C ASP A 106 -7.16 -1.68 -12.73
N SER A 107 -6.81 -2.93 -12.43
CA SER A 107 -7.80 -3.99 -12.25
C SER A 107 -8.74 -3.69 -11.10
N LEU A 108 -8.18 -3.24 -9.97
CA LEU A 108 -8.98 -2.90 -8.80
C LEU A 108 -9.90 -1.71 -9.06
N LEU A 109 -9.40 -0.71 -9.78
CA LEU A 109 -10.21 0.45 -10.12
C LEU A 109 -11.36 0.08 -11.05
N ALA A 110 -11.12 -0.82 -12.01
CA ALA A 110 -12.17 -1.30 -12.89
C ALA A 110 -13.25 -2.04 -12.12
N GLN A 111 -12.85 -2.89 -11.15
CA GLN A 111 -13.80 -3.60 -10.30
C GLN A 111 -14.57 -2.64 -9.39
N HIS A 112 -13.88 -1.64 -8.84
CA HIS A 112 -14.52 -0.67 -7.97
C HIS A 112 -15.54 0.16 -8.74
N ALA A 113 -15.20 0.59 -9.94
CA ALA A 113 -16.11 1.35 -10.79
C ALA A 113 -17.30 0.51 -11.25
N GLY A 114 -17.09 -0.79 -11.45
CA GLY A 114 -18.13 -1.70 -11.90
C GLY A 114 -19.03 -2.23 -10.80
N SER A 115 -18.67 -2.02 -9.53
CA SER A 115 -19.48 -2.49 -8.41
C SER A 115 -20.45 -1.40 -7.97
N ALA A 116 -21.37 -1.13 -8.83
CA ALA A 116 -22.37 -0.10 -8.57
C ALA A 116 -23.37 -0.55 -7.50
#